data_4866aa7e38393a35a29b68e53ba0d5a6
#
_entry.id   4866aa7e38393a35a29b68e53ba0d5a6
#
_cell.length_a   1.000
_cell.length_b   1.000
_cell.length_c   1.000
_cell.angle_alpha   90.00
_cell.angle_beta   90.00
_cell.angle_gamma   90.00
#
_symmetry.space_group_name_H-M   'P 1'
#
loop_
_entity.id
_entity.type
_entity.pdbx_description
1 polymer ?
#
loop_
_entity_poly.entity_id
_entity_poly.type
_entity_poly.pdbx_seq_one_letter_code
_entity_poly.pdbx_strand_id
1 'polypeptide(L)'
;MNTTKAIELAMAETLRKYAEMGAAVVVRAWQSLESDGSWNEKIDRELPYIDVRCSPPKTDDNESTLQVQCAILMGTKTDDDKNHAFISNMYEDVQDLCDTIFAQYKTGVFTGDDKEELAYFLARVVAETSSDAFQFGGLTFGDGLAPADDGGINMIGITMIVHYGRSDF
;
A
#
# COMPACT_ATOMS: atom_id res chain seq x y z
N MET A 1 -16.44 7.67 0.92
CA MET A 1 -15.47 6.67 1.41
C MET A 1 -14.50 7.36 2.35
N ASN A 2 -14.09 6.73 3.42
CA ASN A 2 -13.14 7.35 4.35
C ASN A 2 -11.73 7.39 3.73
N THR A 3 -10.91 8.32 4.21
CA THR A 3 -9.57 8.55 3.65
C THR A 3 -8.66 7.34 3.78
N THR A 4 -8.74 6.62 4.89
CA THR A 4 -7.93 5.42 5.13
C THR A 4 -8.20 4.35 4.07
N LYS A 5 -9.47 4.07 3.81
CA LYS A 5 -9.88 3.11 2.79
C LYS A 5 -9.49 3.59 1.38
N ALA A 6 -9.60 4.89 1.13
CA ALA A 6 -9.19 5.48 -0.15
C ALA A 6 -7.69 5.30 -0.40
N ILE A 7 -6.86 5.50 0.63
CA ILE A 7 -5.41 5.29 0.54
C ILE A 7 -5.09 3.82 0.27
N GLU A 8 -5.76 2.88 0.96
CA GLU A 8 -5.58 1.45 0.71
C GLU A 8 -5.89 1.09 -0.74
N LEU A 9 -7.05 1.51 -1.22
CA LEU A 9 -7.48 1.21 -2.59
C LEU A 9 -6.56 1.84 -3.63
N ALA A 10 -6.18 3.10 -3.41
CA ALA A 10 -5.28 3.80 -4.32
C ALA A 10 -3.92 3.13 -4.40
N MET A 11 -3.36 2.70 -3.26
CA MET A 11 -2.08 2.00 -3.26
C MET A 11 -2.17 0.62 -3.91
N ALA A 12 -3.24 -0.12 -3.65
CA ALA A 12 -3.47 -1.40 -4.31
C ALA A 12 -3.56 -1.24 -5.84
N GLU A 13 -4.27 -0.23 -6.32
CA GLU A 13 -4.37 0.05 -7.76
C GLU A 13 -3.01 0.45 -8.34
N THR A 14 -2.23 1.24 -7.61
CA THR A 14 -0.90 1.65 -8.04
C THR A 14 0.04 0.44 -8.15
N LEU A 15 -0.02 -0.47 -7.19
CA LEU A 15 0.75 -1.72 -7.23
C LEU A 15 0.37 -2.57 -8.43
N ARG A 16 -0.93 -2.71 -8.72
CA ARG A 16 -1.40 -3.47 -9.88
C ARG A 16 -0.91 -2.89 -11.20
N LYS A 17 -0.84 -1.57 -11.28
CA LYS A 17 -0.48 -0.88 -12.53
C LYS A 17 1.01 -0.83 -12.79
N TYR A 18 1.81 -0.59 -11.75
CA TYR A 18 3.21 -0.21 -11.93
C TYR A 18 4.23 -1.23 -11.42
N ALA A 19 3.86 -2.10 -10.50
CA ALA A 19 4.80 -3.12 -10.03
C ALA A 19 4.87 -4.27 -11.02
N GLU A 20 6.08 -4.72 -11.33
CA GLU A 20 6.33 -5.81 -12.27
C GLU A 20 6.08 -7.16 -11.60
N MET A 21 4.83 -7.43 -11.27
CA MET A 21 4.45 -8.67 -10.62
C MET A 21 3.82 -9.62 -11.62
N GLY A 22 4.03 -10.91 -11.42
CA GLY A 22 3.37 -11.92 -12.24
C GLY A 22 1.84 -11.84 -12.11
N ALA A 23 1.15 -12.26 -13.16
CA ALA A 23 -0.33 -12.25 -13.19
C ALA A 23 -0.95 -13.12 -12.08
N ALA A 24 -0.16 -14.02 -11.47
CA ALA A 24 -0.63 -14.90 -10.41
C ALA A 24 -0.67 -14.22 -9.03
N VAL A 25 -0.10 -13.02 -8.89
CA VAL A 25 -0.07 -12.31 -7.61
C VAL A 25 -1.36 -11.52 -7.44
N VAL A 26 -2.05 -11.74 -6.33
CA VAL A 26 -3.29 -11.05 -6.00
C VAL A 26 -2.96 -9.84 -5.14
N VAL A 27 -3.35 -8.64 -5.58
CA VAL A 27 -3.17 -7.40 -4.82
C VAL A 27 -4.51 -6.98 -4.24
N ARG A 28 -4.56 -6.73 -2.92
CA ARG A 28 -5.81 -6.49 -2.21
C ARG A 28 -5.70 -5.30 -1.29
N ALA A 29 -6.82 -4.58 -1.13
CA ALA A 29 -6.99 -3.60 -0.06
C ALA A 29 -7.75 -4.28 1.09
N TRP A 30 -7.19 -4.24 2.29
CA TRP A 30 -7.70 -4.95 3.47
C TRP A 30 -9.17 -4.66 3.75
N GLN A 31 -9.55 -3.37 3.78
CA GLN A 31 -10.91 -2.98 4.13
C GLN A 31 -11.96 -3.43 3.12
N SER A 32 -11.54 -3.78 1.91
CA SER A 32 -12.44 -4.33 0.89
C SER A 32 -12.80 -5.79 1.16
N LEU A 33 -12.03 -6.49 2.00
CA LEU A 33 -12.19 -7.91 2.27
C LEU A 33 -12.95 -8.19 3.57
N GLU A 34 -13.00 -7.22 4.49
CA GLU A 34 -13.60 -7.42 5.80
C GLU A 34 -15.11 -7.66 5.76
N SER A 35 -15.77 -7.22 4.71
CA SER A 35 -17.24 -7.17 4.65
C SER A 35 -17.92 -8.54 4.69
N ASP A 36 -17.21 -9.63 4.39
CA ASP A 36 -17.81 -10.96 4.37
C ASP A 36 -17.33 -11.92 5.48
N GLY A 37 -16.45 -11.45 6.37
CA GLY A 37 -15.99 -12.23 7.50
C GLY A 37 -15.11 -13.44 7.19
N SER A 38 -14.67 -13.61 5.95
CA SER A 38 -13.90 -14.79 5.51
C SER A 38 -12.44 -14.46 5.20
N TRP A 39 -11.87 -13.51 5.93
CA TRP A 39 -10.50 -13.02 5.70
C TRP A 39 -9.45 -14.13 5.63
N ASN A 40 -9.42 -15.02 6.64
CA ASN A 40 -8.43 -16.08 6.72
C ASN A 40 -8.56 -17.08 5.56
N GLU A 41 -9.78 -17.42 5.19
CA GLU A 41 -10.04 -18.31 4.06
C GLU A 41 -9.58 -17.69 2.73
N LYS A 42 -9.77 -16.38 2.56
CA LYS A 42 -9.33 -15.68 1.35
C LYS A 42 -7.82 -15.62 1.25
N ILE A 43 -7.12 -15.42 2.37
CA ILE A 43 -5.67 -15.44 2.41
C ILE A 43 -5.14 -16.78 1.92
N ASP A 44 -5.66 -17.88 2.47
CA ASP A 44 -5.21 -19.22 2.11
C ASP A 44 -5.43 -19.54 0.63
N ARG A 45 -6.52 -19.06 0.05
CA ARG A 45 -6.89 -19.37 -1.34
C ARG A 45 -6.22 -18.47 -2.36
N GLU A 46 -5.79 -17.29 -1.94
CA GLU A 46 -5.30 -16.25 -2.84
C GLU A 46 -3.80 -16.00 -2.75
N LEU A 47 -3.04 -16.97 -2.23
CA LEU A 47 -1.59 -16.90 -2.23
C LEU A 47 -1.03 -17.16 -3.63
N PRO A 48 0.01 -16.45 -4.08
CA PRO A 48 0.70 -15.34 -3.41
C PRO A 48 -0.13 -14.05 -3.41
N TYR A 49 0.06 -13.22 -2.39
CA TYR A 49 -0.73 -12.00 -2.27
C TYR A 49 0.13 -10.79 -1.86
N ILE A 50 -0.39 -9.59 -2.13
CA ILE A 50 0.06 -8.35 -1.56
C ILE A 50 -1.16 -7.65 -0.96
N ASP A 51 -1.12 -7.40 0.35
CA ASP A 51 -2.19 -6.71 1.07
C ASP A 51 -1.75 -5.30 1.43
N VAL A 52 -2.62 -4.32 1.22
CA VAL A 52 -2.44 -2.97 1.71
C VAL A 52 -3.40 -2.75 2.87
N ARG A 53 -2.86 -2.48 4.05
CA ARG A 53 -3.62 -2.28 5.28
C ARG A 53 -3.25 -0.96 5.92
N CYS A 54 -4.21 -0.07 6.10
CA CYS A 54 -3.98 1.21 6.74
C CYS A 54 -4.55 1.24 8.15
N SER A 55 -3.77 1.77 9.09
CA SER A 55 -4.23 2.04 10.46
C SER A 55 -5.15 3.26 10.47
N PRO A 56 -5.99 3.42 11.49
CA PRO A 56 -6.74 4.67 11.66
C PRO A 56 -5.80 5.87 11.69
N PRO A 57 -6.24 7.03 11.20
CA PRO A 57 -5.39 8.21 11.18
C PRO A 57 -5.04 8.70 12.58
N LYS A 58 -3.82 9.23 12.72
CA LYS A 58 -3.32 9.84 13.95
C LYS A 58 -3.03 11.31 13.67
N THR A 59 -3.24 12.15 14.69
CA THR A 59 -2.87 13.56 14.60
C THR A 59 -1.34 13.68 14.64
N ASP A 60 -0.78 14.45 13.73
CA ASP A 60 0.64 14.82 13.77
C ASP A 60 0.91 15.82 14.90
N ASP A 61 2.19 16.13 15.16
CA ASP A 61 2.59 17.17 16.10
C ASP A 61 1.93 18.52 15.78
N ASN A 62 1.67 18.78 14.51
CA ASN A 62 0.84 19.88 14.06
C ASN A 62 -0.62 19.38 13.98
N GLU A 63 -1.49 19.90 14.83
CA GLU A 63 -2.88 19.47 14.95
C GLU A 63 -3.70 19.60 13.67
N SER A 64 -3.25 20.40 12.70
CA SER A 64 -3.96 20.58 11.42
C SER A 64 -3.67 19.45 10.43
N THR A 65 -2.75 18.55 10.73
CA THR A 65 -2.37 17.46 9.85
C THR A 65 -2.60 16.10 10.50
N LEU A 66 -2.81 15.10 9.66
CA LEU A 66 -2.97 13.72 10.07
C LEU A 66 -1.95 12.85 9.37
N GLN A 67 -1.64 11.72 9.98
CA GLN A 67 -0.84 10.68 9.33
C GLN A 67 -1.59 9.37 9.35
N VAL A 68 -1.44 8.62 8.25
CA VAL A 68 -1.94 7.26 8.12
C VAL A 68 -0.74 6.35 7.86
N GLN A 69 -0.64 5.30 8.65
CA GLN A 69 0.39 4.29 8.48
C GLN A 69 -0.20 3.12 7.70
N CYS A 70 0.38 2.81 6.55
CA CYS A 70 -0.03 1.72 5.68
C CYS A 70 1.02 0.63 5.66
N ALA A 71 0.61 -0.59 5.96
CA ALA A 71 1.46 -1.76 5.80
C ALA A 71 1.19 -2.37 4.41
N ILE A 72 2.26 -2.58 3.65
CA ILE A 72 2.21 -3.31 2.38
C ILE A 72 2.80 -4.69 2.68
N LEU A 73 1.93 -5.68 2.82
CA LEU A 73 2.28 -7.02 3.29
C LEU A 73 2.28 -7.99 2.13
N MET A 74 3.38 -8.72 1.99
CA MET A 74 3.53 -9.73 0.93
C MET A 74 3.55 -11.12 1.56
N GLY A 75 2.89 -12.08 0.93
CA GLY A 75 2.83 -13.45 1.40
C GLY A 75 2.93 -14.46 0.27
N THR A 76 3.68 -15.53 0.51
CA THR A 76 3.76 -16.69 -0.36
C THR A 76 3.56 -17.95 0.46
N LYS A 77 3.11 -19.02 -0.21
CA LYS A 77 2.96 -20.33 0.44
C LYS A 77 4.35 -20.95 0.65
N THR A 78 4.67 -21.33 1.88
CA THR A 78 5.99 -21.87 2.23
C THR A 78 6.35 -23.08 1.38
N ASP A 79 5.40 -23.99 1.13
CA ASP A 79 5.63 -25.19 0.33
C ASP A 79 5.98 -24.91 -1.13
N ASP A 80 5.46 -23.79 -1.67
CA ASP A 80 5.69 -23.38 -3.06
C ASP A 80 6.90 -22.44 -3.19
N ASP A 81 7.47 -21.97 -2.08
CA ASP A 81 8.53 -20.98 -2.05
C ASP A 81 9.54 -21.29 -0.93
N LYS A 82 10.04 -22.52 -0.91
CA LYS A 82 10.92 -23.03 0.17
C LYS A 82 12.23 -22.28 0.28
N ASN A 83 12.77 -21.79 -0.83
CA ASN A 83 14.01 -21.02 -0.86
C ASN A 83 13.79 -19.51 -0.78
N HIS A 84 12.55 -19.07 -0.58
CA HIS A 84 12.18 -17.65 -0.48
C HIS A 84 12.49 -16.80 -1.71
N ALA A 85 12.75 -17.43 -2.85
CA ALA A 85 13.10 -16.70 -4.07
C ALA A 85 11.92 -15.88 -4.60
N PHE A 86 10.72 -16.44 -4.54
CA PHE A 86 9.51 -15.76 -5.04
C PHE A 86 9.20 -14.51 -4.21
N ILE A 87 9.17 -14.65 -2.88
CA ILE A 87 8.84 -13.53 -1.99
C ILE A 87 9.93 -12.46 -2.04
N SER A 88 11.21 -12.86 -2.21
CA SER A 88 12.31 -11.89 -2.35
C SER A 88 12.17 -11.07 -3.62
N ASN A 89 11.82 -11.69 -4.73
CA ASN A 89 11.59 -10.98 -6.00
C ASN A 89 10.39 -10.05 -5.90
N MET A 90 9.32 -10.49 -5.27
CA MET A 90 8.14 -9.68 -5.02
C MET A 90 8.47 -8.45 -4.19
N TYR A 91 9.25 -8.64 -3.13
CA TYR A 91 9.69 -7.55 -2.27
C TYR A 91 10.53 -6.53 -3.05
N GLU A 92 11.48 -6.98 -3.87
CA GLU A 92 12.28 -6.08 -4.71
C GLU A 92 11.41 -5.25 -5.64
N ASP A 93 10.45 -5.86 -6.30
CA ASP A 93 9.56 -5.15 -7.23
C ASP A 93 8.74 -4.08 -6.51
N VAL A 94 8.20 -4.41 -5.34
CA VAL A 94 7.42 -3.48 -4.53
C VAL A 94 8.33 -2.37 -3.98
N GLN A 95 9.53 -2.71 -3.53
CA GLN A 95 10.48 -1.73 -3.02
C GLN A 95 10.92 -0.76 -4.11
N ASP A 96 11.18 -1.25 -5.32
CA ASP A 96 11.55 -0.39 -6.45
C ASP A 96 10.43 0.61 -6.76
N LEU A 97 9.17 0.18 -6.71
CA LEU A 97 8.03 1.07 -6.87
C LEU A 97 7.98 2.11 -5.75
N CYS A 98 8.16 1.70 -4.51
CA CYS A 98 8.15 2.61 -3.36
C CYS A 98 9.29 3.64 -3.47
N ASP A 99 10.47 3.21 -3.88
CA ASP A 99 11.62 4.10 -4.09
C ASP A 99 11.33 5.11 -5.19
N THR A 100 10.68 4.67 -6.27
CA THR A 100 10.28 5.55 -7.37
C THR A 100 9.28 6.60 -6.91
N ILE A 101 8.26 6.20 -6.16
CA ILE A 101 7.26 7.11 -5.61
C ILE A 101 7.93 8.14 -4.68
N PHE A 102 8.83 7.68 -3.81
CA PHE A 102 9.53 8.56 -2.88
C PHE A 102 10.43 9.55 -3.60
N ALA A 103 11.15 9.11 -4.63
CA ALA A 103 11.99 9.98 -5.44
C ALA A 103 11.15 11.06 -6.14
N GLN A 104 9.99 10.70 -6.68
CA GLN A 104 9.06 11.66 -7.30
C GLN A 104 8.56 12.68 -6.28
N TYR A 105 8.22 12.22 -5.07
CA TYR A 105 7.83 13.12 -3.99
C TYR A 105 8.96 14.11 -3.66
N LYS A 106 10.19 13.63 -3.55
CA LYS A 106 11.34 14.48 -3.20
C LYS A 106 11.68 15.51 -4.28
N THR A 107 11.46 15.21 -5.55
CA THR A 107 11.71 16.16 -6.63
C THR A 107 10.62 17.22 -6.74
N GLY A 108 9.45 16.98 -6.14
CA GLY A 108 8.34 17.93 -6.16
C GLY A 108 7.68 18.10 -7.52
N VAL A 109 7.99 17.26 -8.49
CA VAL A 109 7.41 17.34 -9.84
C VAL A 109 6.21 16.41 -9.88
N PHE A 110 5.03 16.97 -9.63
CA PHE A 110 3.76 16.25 -9.76
C PHE A 110 3.10 16.73 -11.05
N THR A 111 3.24 15.97 -12.11
CA THR A 111 2.73 16.40 -13.42
C THR A 111 1.23 16.19 -13.58
N GLY A 112 0.57 15.50 -12.63
CA GLY A 112 -0.82 15.14 -12.77
C GLY A 112 -1.09 14.16 -13.90
N ASP A 113 -0.03 13.62 -14.50
CA ASP A 113 -0.11 12.65 -15.59
C ASP A 113 -0.18 11.25 -15.01
N ASP A 114 -1.15 10.46 -15.47
CA ASP A 114 -1.33 9.05 -15.07
C ASP A 114 -0.10 8.17 -15.34
N LYS A 115 0.92 8.71 -16.01
CA LYS A 115 2.16 7.99 -16.31
C LYS A 115 3.13 7.96 -15.14
N GLU A 116 2.96 8.84 -14.15
CA GLU A 116 3.83 8.87 -12.97
C GLU A 116 3.14 8.18 -11.80
N GLU A 117 3.88 7.33 -11.11
CA GLU A 117 3.37 6.48 -10.04
C GLU A 117 2.76 7.29 -8.90
N LEU A 118 3.46 8.34 -8.42
CA LEU A 118 2.94 9.18 -7.34
C LEU A 118 1.70 9.96 -7.78
N ALA A 119 1.72 10.53 -8.98
CA ALA A 119 0.56 11.27 -9.50
C ALA A 119 -0.66 10.38 -9.65
N TYR A 120 -0.46 9.16 -10.12
CA TYR A 120 -1.53 8.16 -10.22
C TYR A 120 -2.11 7.84 -8.84
N PHE A 121 -1.23 7.56 -7.87
CA PHE A 121 -1.65 7.26 -6.50
C PHE A 121 -2.49 8.41 -5.91
N LEU A 122 -1.99 9.63 -5.99
CA LEU A 122 -2.70 10.80 -5.43
C LEU A 122 -4.04 11.05 -6.13
N ALA A 123 -4.09 10.92 -7.45
CA ALA A 123 -5.32 11.07 -8.21
C ALA A 123 -6.36 10.02 -7.80
N ARG A 124 -5.91 8.77 -7.55
CA ARG A 124 -6.82 7.72 -7.10
C ARG A 124 -7.35 7.97 -5.69
N VAL A 125 -6.51 8.49 -4.77
CA VAL A 125 -6.98 8.85 -3.43
C VAL A 125 -8.10 9.88 -3.52
N VAL A 126 -7.90 10.94 -4.30
CA VAL A 126 -8.92 11.98 -4.48
C VAL A 126 -10.19 11.41 -5.10
N ALA A 127 -10.06 10.57 -6.12
CA ALA A 127 -11.22 9.97 -6.78
C ALA A 127 -12.03 9.08 -5.82
N GLU A 128 -11.34 8.30 -4.97
CA GLU A 128 -12.00 7.39 -4.04
C GLU A 128 -12.63 8.11 -2.85
N THR A 129 -12.07 9.25 -2.42
CA THR A 129 -12.69 10.03 -1.35
C THR A 129 -13.90 10.82 -1.84
N SER A 130 -13.96 11.11 -3.13
CA SER A 130 -14.98 11.98 -3.74
C SER A 130 -15.06 13.34 -3.03
N SER A 131 -13.91 13.83 -2.55
CA SER A 131 -13.83 14.99 -1.68
C SER A 131 -12.55 15.78 -1.93
N ASP A 132 -12.67 17.11 -1.90
CA ASP A 132 -11.52 18.01 -1.93
C ASP A 132 -10.85 18.14 -0.56
N ALA A 133 -11.31 17.38 0.44
CA ALA A 133 -10.79 17.46 1.80
C ALA A 133 -9.41 16.84 1.94
N PHE A 134 -8.98 15.98 1.02
CA PHE A 134 -7.66 15.37 1.06
C PHE A 134 -6.62 16.36 0.52
N GLN A 135 -5.72 16.79 1.39
CA GLN A 135 -4.60 17.66 1.02
C GLN A 135 -3.30 16.95 1.32
N PHE A 136 -2.63 16.48 0.27
CA PHE A 136 -1.39 15.73 0.42
C PHE A 136 -0.31 16.57 1.07
N GLY A 137 0.28 16.06 2.17
CA GLY A 137 1.33 16.74 2.91
C GLY A 137 2.70 16.07 2.80
N GLY A 138 2.75 14.83 2.37
CA GLY A 138 4.01 14.10 2.19
C GLY A 138 3.84 12.62 2.43
N LEU A 139 4.87 11.87 2.08
CA LEU A 139 4.94 10.45 2.38
C LEU A 139 6.36 10.00 2.65
N THR A 140 6.49 8.94 3.43
CA THR A 140 7.76 8.28 3.69
C THR A 140 7.53 6.77 3.66
N PHE A 141 8.59 6.04 3.36
CA PHE A 141 8.60 4.59 3.48
C PHE A 141 9.60 4.22 4.56
N GLY A 142 9.15 3.40 5.51
CA GLY A 142 10.01 2.88 6.56
C GLY A 142 10.58 1.53 6.19
N ASP A 143 11.58 1.09 6.98
CA ASP A 143 12.08 -0.27 6.89
C ASP A 143 10.91 -1.24 6.99
N GLY A 144 10.95 -2.26 6.15
CA GLY A 144 9.87 -3.21 6.08
C GLY A 144 9.72 -4.02 7.36
N LEU A 145 8.58 -4.67 7.47
CA LEU A 145 8.38 -5.66 8.50
C LEU A 145 9.38 -6.80 8.27
N ALA A 146 9.99 -7.29 9.35
CA ALA A 146 10.99 -8.36 9.24
C ALA A 146 10.36 -9.61 8.62
N PRO A 147 11.13 -10.35 7.81
CA PRO A 147 10.64 -11.61 7.25
C PRO A 147 10.20 -12.56 8.37
N ALA A 148 9.07 -13.19 8.17
CA ALA A 148 8.52 -14.15 9.14
C ALA A 148 7.91 -15.33 8.38
N ASP A 149 7.79 -16.46 9.07
CA ASP A 149 7.05 -17.62 8.61
C ASP A 149 5.95 -17.89 9.65
N ASP A 150 4.71 -17.84 9.23
CA ASP A 150 3.58 -18.02 10.12
C ASP A 150 2.54 -18.92 9.45
N GLY A 151 2.35 -20.13 10.02
CA GLY A 151 1.32 -21.04 9.58
C GLY A 151 1.47 -21.52 8.14
N GLY A 152 2.69 -21.70 7.66
CA GLY A 152 2.95 -22.13 6.29
C GLY A 152 2.95 -21.01 5.26
N ILE A 153 3.03 -19.77 5.71
CA ILE A 153 3.07 -18.57 4.86
C ILE A 153 4.36 -17.80 5.16
N ASN A 154 5.16 -17.55 4.11
CA ASN A 154 6.28 -16.61 4.19
C ASN A 154 5.71 -15.20 4.09
N MET A 155 6.10 -14.32 5.00
CA MET A 155 5.60 -12.96 5.07
C MET A 155 6.73 -11.95 5.17
N ILE A 156 6.59 -10.83 4.46
CA ILE A 156 7.48 -9.68 4.55
C ILE A 156 6.66 -8.44 4.19
N GLY A 157 7.07 -7.26 4.63
CA GLY A 157 6.31 -6.06 4.33
C GLY A 157 7.13 -4.78 4.30
N ILE A 158 6.51 -3.73 3.83
CA ILE A 158 7.02 -2.36 3.79
C ILE A 158 5.98 -1.47 4.47
N THR A 159 6.43 -0.51 5.26
CA THR A 159 5.54 0.48 5.87
C THR A 159 5.61 1.79 5.11
N MET A 160 4.43 2.30 4.72
CA MET A 160 4.26 3.62 4.11
C MET A 160 3.53 4.52 5.09
N ILE A 161 4.01 5.75 5.26
CA ILE A 161 3.33 6.77 6.08
C ILE A 161 2.93 7.90 5.15
N VAL A 162 1.62 8.21 5.12
CA VAL A 162 1.07 9.32 4.33
C VAL A 162 0.62 10.41 5.29
N HIS A 163 1.13 11.63 5.04
CA HIS A 163 0.73 12.83 5.78
C HIS A 163 -0.23 13.63 4.94
N TYR A 164 -1.31 14.10 5.54
CA TYR A 164 -2.28 14.91 4.82
C TYR A 164 -2.96 15.91 5.75
N GLY A 165 -3.36 17.05 5.16
CA GLY A 165 -4.19 18.03 5.82
C GLY A 165 -5.66 17.77 5.58
N ARG A 166 -6.49 18.40 6.38
CA ARG A 166 -7.94 18.37 6.23
C ARG A 166 -8.44 19.79 6.03
N SER A 167 -9.36 19.96 5.09
CA SER A 167 -9.91 21.27 4.77
C SER A 167 -10.76 21.87 5.87
N ASP A 168 -11.16 21.06 6.87
CA ASP A 168 -11.97 21.47 8.00
C ASP A 168 -11.15 21.86 9.24
N PHE A 169 -9.84 21.90 9.11
CA PHE A 169 -8.95 22.37 10.18
C PHE A 169 -8.63 23.86 10.03
#